data_0d81c220c73f30b6790d17a929b65107
#
_entry.id   0d81c220c73f30b6790d17a929b65107
#
_cell.length_a   1.000
_cell.length_b   1.000
_cell.length_c   1.000
_cell.angle_alpha   90.00
_cell.angle_beta   90.00
_cell.angle_gamma   90.00
#
_symmetry.space_group_name_H-M   'P 1'
#
loop_
_entity.id
_entity.type
_entity.pdbx_description
1 polymer ?
#
loop_
_entity_poly.entity_id
_entity_poly.type
_entity_poly.pdbx_seq_one_letter_code
_entity_poly.pdbx_strand_id
1 'polypeptide(L)'
;MRVVCGLALWLVCATAFASERVALIKIDGAIGPATASYISRSIDEARTQNAQCLVIQLNTPGGLLDSTQKIVQSFLGSTVPVVVYVAPTGATATSAGCFITVAASVAAMAPATTIGAAHPVAIGGFPSGGEEKPDDTMKKKLENFSVSYIEAIAGKRQRNVEWAKSAVKESASISAEKALELKVIDLIAIDMPDLLQKLNGRLVDGKPLKTAGAEVAEIKMSPSERVFQKLWRPEVMFVLMLIAIYGIIGELTTPGAILPGVVGAIALVLALYLAAILPVNVTGLVLIALALMLFVFDIYAPTHGVLTMGGVISFLIGSLMLFNRADPLFRLSLSYIIPATLITAAFFVFVIGKGLRAQRLPVKVGAETLIGKTVATLTPIDSHGGRIFVEGEYWNAVSDAPIEKGQAAQIAAVQGLTVKLKSKGE
;
A
#
# COMPACT_ATOMS: atom_id res chain seq x y z
N MET A 1 80.00 -12.92 39.05
CA MET A 1 78.97 -13.98 38.92
C MET A 1 77.64 -13.29 38.50
N ARG A 2 77.33 -13.27 37.21
CA ARG A 2 76.16 -12.67 36.65
C ARG A 2 75.21 -13.78 36.23
N VAL A 3 74.05 -13.89 36.90
CA VAL A 3 72.98 -14.80 36.54
C VAL A 3 72.18 -14.12 35.45
N VAL A 4 72.16 -14.67 34.25
CA VAL A 4 71.32 -14.27 33.15
C VAL A 4 70.05 -15.11 33.26
N CYS A 5 68.92 -14.46 33.68
CA CYS A 5 67.60 -15.04 33.69
C CYS A 5 66.98 -14.94 32.28
N GLY A 6 66.93 -16.04 31.54
CA GLY A 6 66.26 -16.12 30.25
C GLY A 6 64.77 -16.18 30.41
N LEU A 7 64.07 -15.11 30.06
CA LEU A 7 62.61 -15.10 29.90
C LEU A 7 62.28 -15.71 28.54
N ALA A 8 61.81 -16.96 28.53
CA ALA A 8 61.20 -17.56 27.35
C ALA A 8 59.78 -17.02 27.18
N LEU A 9 59.62 -16.09 26.27
CA LEU A 9 58.34 -15.53 25.84
C LEU A 9 57.61 -16.56 24.96
N TRP A 10 56.71 -17.33 25.51
CA TRP A 10 55.79 -18.18 24.75
C TRP A 10 54.80 -17.28 24.00
N LEU A 11 55.07 -17.02 22.70
CA LEU A 11 54.09 -16.45 21.79
C LEU A 11 53.00 -17.52 21.53
N VAL A 12 51.95 -17.52 22.29
CA VAL A 12 50.70 -18.26 21.92
C VAL A 12 50.12 -17.52 20.73
N CYS A 13 50.45 -17.99 19.54
CA CYS A 13 49.75 -17.58 18.33
C CYS A 13 48.33 -18.17 18.41
N ALA A 14 47.41 -17.44 19.00
CA ALA A 14 46.00 -17.74 18.89
C ALA A 14 45.63 -17.57 17.40
N THR A 15 45.71 -18.67 16.64
CA THR A 15 45.07 -18.75 15.34
C THR A 15 43.57 -18.56 15.60
N ALA A 16 43.11 -17.34 15.44
CA ALA A 16 41.67 -17.07 15.34
C ALA A 16 41.18 -17.90 14.14
N PHE A 17 40.66 -19.09 14.40
CA PHE A 17 39.87 -19.79 13.40
C PHE A 17 38.74 -18.84 13.04
N ALA A 18 38.87 -18.15 11.90
CA ALA A 18 37.75 -17.39 11.35
C ALA A 18 36.58 -18.38 11.24
N SER A 19 35.59 -18.20 12.11
CA SER A 19 34.38 -19.02 12.06
C SER A 19 33.80 -18.88 10.66
N GLU A 20 33.59 -20.01 10.00
CA GLU A 20 32.91 -20.01 8.70
C GLU A 20 31.52 -19.39 8.90
N ARG A 21 31.09 -18.52 7.97
CA ARG A 21 29.84 -17.79 8.08
C ARG A 21 28.86 -18.22 7.03
N VAL A 22 27.60 -18.30 7.44
CA VAL A 22 26.43 -18.49 6.57
C VAL A 22 25.53 -17.29 6.73
N ALA A 23 25.25 -16.59 5.64
CA ALA A 23 24.27 -15.51 5.64
C ALA A 23 22.86 -16.09 5.58
N LEU A 24 21.94 -15.53 6.36
CA LEU A 24 20.54 -15.94 6.41
C LEU A 24 19.63 -14.74 6.14
N ILE A 25 18.66 -14.93 5.27
CA ILE A 25 17.51 -14.03 5.14
C ILE A 25 16.20 -14.81 5.27
N LYS A 26 15.15 -14.12 5.72
CA LYS A 26 13.81 -14.69 5.87
C LYS A 26 12.83 -13.93 5.02
N ILE A 27 12.08 -14.66 4.19
CA ILE A 27 11.03 -14.14 3.33
C ILE A 27 9.74 -14.86 3.68
N ASP A 28 8.79 -14.10 4.23
CA ASP A 28 7.45 -14.57 4.57
C ASP A 28 6.42 -13.63 3.94
N GLY A 29 5.77 -14.10 2.87
CA GLY A 29 4.78 -13.34 2.13
C GLY A 29 5.07 -13.16 0.64
N ALA A 30 4.43 -12.17 0.01
CA ALA A 30 4.47 -11.95 -1.43
C ALA A 30 5.83 -11.49 -1.96
N ILE A 31 6.19 -11.99 -3.14
CA ILE A 31 7.40 -11.60 -3.88
C ILE A 31 7.12 -10.35 -4.69
N GLY A 32 7.73 -9.24 -4.28
CA GLY A 32 7.60 -7.93 -4.91
C GLY A 32 8.93 -7.21 -5.10
N PRO A 33 8.90 -5.95 -5.55
CA PRO A 33 10.11 -5.18 -5.80
C PRO A 33 11.01 -5.02 -4.57
N ALA A 34 10.42 -4.83 -3.38
CA ALA A 34 11.17 -4.75 -2.13
C ALA A 34 11.88 -6.05 -1.79
N THR A 35 11.22 -7.20 -2.01
CA THR A 35 11.80 -8.53 -1.81
C THR A 35 12.97 -8.77 -2.77
N ALA A 36 12.81 -8.38 -4.05
CA ALA A 36 13.88 -8.52 -5.04
C ALA A 36 15.10 -7.65 -4.68
N SER A 37 14.90 -6.42 -4.25
CA SER A 37 15.97 -5.53 -3.78
C SER A 37 16.68 -6.09 -2.55
N TYR A 38 15.92 -6.58 -1.57
CA TYR A 38 16.44 -7.21 -0.35
C TYR A 38 17.32 -8.42 -0.67
N ILE A 39 16.88 -9.32 -1.54
CA ILE A 39 17.65 -10.49 -1.96
C ILE A 39 18.94 -10.07 -2.66
N SER A 40 18.87 -9.14 -3.63
CA SER A 40 20.03 -8.67 -4.36
C SER A 40 21.08 -8.06 -3.43
N ARG A 41 20.67 -7.16 -2.53
CA ARG A 41 21.53 -6.57 -1.51
C ARG A 41 22.13 -7.64 -0.58
N SER A 42 21.33 -8.64 -0.19
CA SER A 42 21.81 -9.71 0.69
C SER A 42 22.85 -10.62 0.03
N ILE A 43 22.76 -10.84 -1.28
CA ILE A 43 23.81 -11.54 -2.06
C ILE A 43 25.11 -10.73 -2.02
N ASP A 44 25.05 -9.42 -2.26
CA ASP A 44 26.23 -8.56 -2.22
C ASP A 44 26.83 -8.49 -0.82
N GLU A 45 26.02 -8.43 0.21
CA GLU A 45 26.45 -8.41 1.61
C GLU A 45 27.07 -9.76 2.00
N ALA A 46 26.47 -10.89 1.63
CA ALA A 46 27.04 -12.21 1.83
C ALA A 46 28.40 -12.36 1.14
N ARG A 47 28.56 -11.79 -0.06
CA ARG A 47 29.85 -11.74 -0.77
C ARG A 47 30.89 -10.93 -0.02
N THR A 48 30.55 -9.73 0.48
CA THR A 48 31.50 -8.87 1.22
C THR A 48 31.89 -9.47 2.56
N GLN A 49 31.01 -10.25 3.18
CA GLN A 49 31.28 -10.98 4.43
C GLN A 49 32.00 -12.30 4.21
N ASN A 50 32.36 -12.68 2.96
CA ASN A 50 32.91 -13.97 2.60
C ASN A 50 32.10 -15.15 3.14
N ALA A 51 30.77 -15.05 3.11
CA ALA A 51 29.91 -16.14 3.55
C ALA A 51 30.05 -17.37 2.65
N GLN A 52 29.96 -18.56 3.23
CA GLN A 52 29.99 -19.84 2.51
C GLN A 52 28.79 -19.98 1.56
N CYS A 53 27.64 -19.49 1.97
CA CYS A 53 26.43 -19.40 1.17
C CYS A 53 25.48 -18.35 1.77
N LEU A 54 24.50 -17.93 0.97
CA LEU A 54 23.33 -17.22 1.42
C LEU A 54 22.15 -18.21 1.51
N VAL A 55 21.61 -18.42 2.70
CA VAL A 55 20.38 -19.20 2.91
C VAL A 55 19.18 -18.26 2.90
N ILE A 56 18.21 -18.56 2.04
CA ILE A 56 16.93 -17.86 1.95
C ILE A 56 15.86 -18.78 2.52
N GLN A 57 15.42 -18.53 3.75
CA GLN A 57 14.24 -19.19 4.31
C GLN A 57 13.00 -18.59 3.66
N LEU A 58 12.25 -19.41 2.92
CA LEU A 58 11.18 -18.97 2.03
C LEU A 58 9.84 -19.56 2.44
N ASN A 59 8.86 -18.68 2.64
CA ASN A 59 7.43 -19.00 2.70
C ASN A 59 6.68 -17.96 1.86
N THR A 60 6.16 -18.36 0.70
CA THR A 60 5.50 -17.44 -0.22
C THR A 60 4.35 -18.09 -0.99
N PRO A 61 3.22 -17.41 -1.08
CA PRO A 61 2.12 -17.81 -1.96
C PRO A 61 2.38 -17.39 -3.43
N GLY A 62 3.43 -16.60 -3.71
CA GLY A 62 3.76 -16.12 -5.05
C GLY A 62 4.10 -14.64 -5.10
N GLY A 63 3.96 -14.04 -6.29
CA GLY A 63 4.22 -12.61 -6.48
C GLY A 63 4.42 -12.21 -7.93
N LEU A 64 5.03 -11.03 -8.15
CA LEU A 64 5.21 -10.46 -9.49
C LEU A 64 6.27 -11.20 -10.30
N LEU A 65 5.96 -11.45 -11.58
CA LEU A 65 6.87 -12.09 -12.52
C LEU A 65 8.17 -11.30 -12.69
N ASP A 66 8.08 -9.97 -12.87
CA ASP A 66 9.27 -9.12 -13.03
C ASP A 66 10.21 -9.17 -11.83
N SER A 67 9.66 -9.21 -10.61
CA SER A 67 10.44 -9.37 -9.39
C SER A 67 11.08 -10.74 -9.30
N THR A 68 10.35 -11.79 -9.71
CA THR A 68 10.84 -13.16 -9.79
C THR A 68 12.00 -13.27 -10.77
N GLN A 69 11.89 -12.66 -11.95
CA GLN A 69 12.97 -12.65 -12.95
C GLN A 69 14.25 -11.97 -12.43
N LYS A 70 14.11 -10.82 -11.77
CA LYS A 70 15.24 -10.11 -11.15
C LYS A 70 15.93 -10.96 -10.08
N ILE A 71 15.16 -11.68 -9.26
CA ILE A 71 15.69 -12.59 -8.24
C ILE A 71 16.46 -13.75 -8.91
N VAL A 72 15.85 -14.40 -9.90
CA VAL A 72 16.49 -15.50 -10.64
C VAL A 72 17.77 -15.02 -11.32
N GLN A 73 17.77 -13.87 -11.96
CA GLN A 73 18.98 -13.27 -12.57
C GLN A 73 20.05 -13.03 -11.52
N SER A 74 19.70 -12.51 -10.33
CA SER A 74 20.64 -12.31 -9.23
C SER A 74 21.24 -13.63 -8.75
N PHE A 75 20.46 -14.73 -8.71
CA PHE A 75 20.98 -16.06 -8.34
C PHE A 75 21.93 -16.63 -9.39
N LEU A 76 21.57 -16.49 -10.67
CA LEU A 76 22.41 -17.01 -11.76
C LEU A 76 23.70 -16.22 -11.93
N GLY A 77 23.72 -14.94 -11.57
CA GLY A 77 24.90 -14.07 -11.57
C GLY A 77 25.70 -14.06 -10.28
N SER A 78 25.23 -14.75 -9.23
CA SER A 78 25.89 -14.73 -7.92
C SER A 78 27.16 -15.56 -7.90
N THR A 79 28.21 -15.02 -7.29
CA THR A 79 29.45 -15.75 -6.98
C THR A 79 29.40 -16.46 -5.62
N VAL A 80 28.40 -16.13 -4.80
CA VAL A 80 28.09 -16.80 -3.52
C VAL A 80 26.98 -17.80 -3.77
N PRO A 81 27.12 -19.08 -3.39
CA PRO A 81 26.05 -20.06 -3.52
C PRO A 81 24.78 -19.61 -2.81
N VAL A 82 23.65 -19.63 -3.51
CA VAL A 82 22.35 -19.29 -2.94
C VAL A 82 21.59 -20.58 -2.64
N VAL A 83 21.23 -20.77 -1.39
CA VAL A 83 20.44 -21.91 -0.89
C VAL A 83 19.03 -21.39 -0.61
N VAL A 84 18.02 -21.94 -1.27
CA VAL A 84 16.62 -21.67 -0.92
C VAL A 84 16.12 -22.82 -0.06
N TYR A 85 15.61 -22.46 1.13
CA TYR A 85 15.04 -23.38 2.10
C TYR A 85 13.57 -23.05 2.34
N VAL A 86 12.68 -23.85 1.77
CA VAL A 86 11.24 -23.69 1.97
C VAL A 86 10.89 -24.15 3.37
N ALA A 87 10.66 -23.21 4.28
CA ALA A 87 10.47 -23.43 5.71
C ALA A 87 9.74 -22.23 6.35
N PRO A 88 9.14 -22.39 7.54
CA PRO A 88 9.09 -23.59 8.39
C PRO A 88 8.16 -24.69 7.85
N THR A 89 7.96 -25.77 8.60
CA THR A 89 6.93 -26.80 8.32
C THR A 89 5.59 -26.12 8.05
N GLY A 90 4.91 -26.55 6.98
CA GLY A 90 3.68 -25.94 6.48
C GLY A 90 3.90 -24.75 5.52
N ALA A 91 5.14 -24.31 5.30
CA ALA A 91 5.45 -23.26 4.34
C ALA A 91 5.20 -23.72 2.89
N THR A 92 5.03 -22.73 2.02
CA THR A 92 4.77 -22.96 0.59
C THR A 92 5.79 -22.18 -0.27
N ALA A 93 6.17 -22.78 -1.40
CA ALA A 93 6.90 -22.13 -2.48
C ALA A 93 6.02 -22.14 -3.75
N THR A 94 4.94 -21.35 -3.72
CA THR A 94 3.93 -21.32 -4.79
C THR A 94 4.27 -20.22 -5.80
N SER A 95 3.90 -20.42 -7.08
CA SER A 95 4.04 -19.43 -8.16
C SER A 95 5.49 -18.90 -8.25
N ALA A 96 5.75 -17.61 -7.96
CA ALA A 96 7.10 -17.04 -7.91
C ALA A 96 8.07 -17.88 -7.05
N GLY A 97 7.59 -18.44 -5.94
CA GLY A 97 8.38 -19.27 -5.04
C GLY A 97 8.91 -20.53 -5.72
N CYS A 98 8.13 -21.13 -6.63
CA CYS A 98 8.56 -22.28 -7.44
C CYS A 98 9.76 -21.91 -8.32
N PHE A 99 9.68 -20.81 -9.09
CA PHE A 99 10.79 -20.34 -9.92
C PHE A 99 12.04 -20.04 -9.10
N ILE A 100 11.88 -19.34 -7.97
CA ILE A 100 12.97 -18.96 -7.06
C ILE A 100 13.65 -20.23 -6.50
N THR A 101 12.86 -21.22 -6.05
CA THR A 101 13.39 -22.46 -5.49
C THR A 101 14.11 -23.27 -6.57
N VAL A 102 13.52 -23.41 -7.77
CA VAL A 102 14.16 -24.11 -8.90
C VAL A 102 15.42 -23.40 -9.39
N ALA A 103 15.54 -22.08 -9.24
CA ALA A 103 16.73 -21.31 -9.64
C ALA A 103 17.90 -21.39 -8.65
N ALA A 104 17.66 -21.80 -7.40
CA ALA A 104 18.68 -21.84 -6.36
C ALA A 104 19.87 -22.75 -6.69
N SER A 105 21.06 -22.44 -6.16
CA SER A 105 22.23 -23.34 -6.25
C SER A 105 21.96 -24.65 -5.51
N VAL A 106 21.31 -24.57 -4.36
CA VAL A 106 20.76 -25.72 -3.63
C VAL A 106 19.32 -25.41 -3.23
N ALA A 107 18.39 -26.29 -3.56
CA ALA A 107 16.99 -26.22 -3.14
C ALA A 107 16.73 -27.22 -2.01
N ALA A 108 16.24 -26.70 -0.89
CA ALA A 108 15.90 -27.48 0.27
C ALA A 108 14.46 -27.21 0.70
N MET A 109 13.81 -28.18 1.29
CA MET A 109 12.46 -28.05 1.83
C MET A 109 12.38 -28.65 3.24
N ALA A 110 11.57 -28.06 4.10
CA ALA A 110 11.19 -28.68 5.37
C ALA A 110 10.10 -29.74 5.12
N PRO A 111 9.96 -30.73 6.03
CA PRO A 111 8.84 -31.67 5.96
C PRO A 111 7.47 -30.97 5.96
N ALA A 112 6.49 -31.57 5.27
CA ALA A 112 5.14 -31.03 5.15
C ALA A 112 5.07 -29.63 4.51
N THR A 113 6.02 -29.28 3.64
CA THR A 113 5.97 -28.08 2.79
C THR A 113 5.60 -28.44 1.36
N THR A 114 5.18 -27.46 0.57
CA THR A 114 4.74 -27.67 -0.82
C THR A 114 5.45 -26.73 -1.79
N ILE A 115 5.60 -27.19 -3.04
CA ILE A 115 6.16 -26.42 -4.14
C ILE A 115 5.34 -26.63 -5.40
N GLY A 116 5.14 -25.58 -6.22
CA GLY A 116 4.48 -25.67 -7.52
C GLY A 116 3.46 -24.58 -7.79
N ALA A 117 2.34 -24.94 -8.46
CA ALA A 117 1.24 -24.03 -8.84
C ALA A 117 1.77 -22.71 -9.45
N ALA A 118 2.62 -22.83 -10.48
CA ALA A 118 3.37 -21.73 -11.06
C ALA A 118 2.76 -21.16 -12.35
N HIS A 119 1.48 -21.45 -12.62
CA HIS A 119 0.75 -20.92 -13.78
C HIS A 119 0.69 -19.38 -13.73
N PRO A 120 1.12 -18.67 -14.79
CA PRO A 120 1.09 -17.22 -14.79
C PRO A 120 -0.34 -16.70 -14.90
N VAL A 121 -0.75 -15.84 -13.99
CA VAL A 121 -2.00 -15.09 -14.08
C VAL A 121 -1.70 -13.69 -14.64
N ALA A 122 -2.43 -13.31 -15.69
CA ALA A 122 -2.33 -11.95 -16.23
C ALA A 122 -2.82 -10.97 -15.17
N ILE A 123 -1.91 -10.12 -14.69
CA ILE A 123 -2.21 -9.04 -13.76
C ILE A 123 -2.69 -7.85 -14.59
N GLY A 124 -3.94 -7.45 -14.44
CA GLY A 124 -4.71 -6.39 -15.04
C GLY A 124 -4.00 -5.41 -15.98
N GLY A 125 -4.55 -5.28 -17.20
CA GLY A 125 -4.38 -4.07 -18.02
C GLY A 125 -5.59 -3.17 -17.85
N PHE A 126 -5.43 -1.84 -18.02
CA PHE A 126 -6.57 -0.95 -18.23
C PHE A 126 -7.40 -1.51 -19.39
N PRO A 127 -8.71 -1.68 -19.28
CA PRO A 127 -9.52 -2.03 -20.43
C PRO A 127 -9.40 -0.87 -21.42
N SER A 128 -8.70 -1.05 -22.52
CA SER A 128 -8.94 -0.27 -23.71
C SER A 128 -10.38 -0.56 -24.13
N GLY A 129 -11.23 0.47 -24.08
CA GLY A 129 -12.69 0.40 -24.18
C GLY A 129 -13.22 -0.40 -25.37
N GLY A 130 -13.43 -1.67 -25.15
CA GLY A 130 -14.05 -2.64 -26.01
C GLY A 130 -14.21 -3.94 -25.23
N GLU A 131 -15.26 -4.71 -25.47
CA GLU A 131 -15.52 -6.04 -24.92
C GLU A 131 -14.50 -7.09 -25.41
N GLU A 132 -13.22 -6.78 -25.41
CA GLU A 132 -12.19 -7.77 -25.69
C GLU A 132 -11.97 -8.59 -24.41
N LYS A 133 -12.43 -9.85 -24.41
CA LYS A 133 -11.89 -10.93 -23.59
C LYS A 133 -10.38 -10.75 -23.55
N PRO A 134 -9.70 -10.88 -22.37
CA PRO A 134 -8.25 -10.81 -22.31
C PRO A 134 -7.70 -11.66 -23.46
N ASP A 135 -6.97 -11.03 -24.37
CA ASP A 135 -6.55 -11.61 -25.64
C ASP A 135 -5.93 -12.99 -25.34
N ASP A 136 -6.57 -14.05 -25.80
CA ASP A 136 -6.09 -15.43 -25.62
C ASP A 136 -4.66 -15.57 -26.12
N THR A 137 -4.26 -14.71 -27.06
CA THR A 137 -2.89 -14.59 -27.57
C THR A 137 -1.93 -14.08 -26.50
N MET A 138 -2.31 -13.08 -25.70
CA MET A 138 -1.47 -12.54 -24.64
C MET A 138 -1.31 -13.55 -23.49
N LYS A 139 -2.39 -14.25 -23.10
CA LYS A 139 -2.31 -15.33 -22.10
C LYS A 139 -1.39 -16.45 -22.57
N LYS A 140 -1.53 -16.91 -23.81
CA LYS A 140 -0.65 -17.92 -24.41
C LYS A 140 0.79 -17.47 -24.50
N LYS A 141 1.04 -16.20 -24.85
CA LYS A 141 2.42 -15.64 -24.86
C LYS A 141 3.04 -15.67 -23.47
N LEU A 142 2.30 -15.26 -22.44
CA LEU A 142 2.77 -15.24 -21.06
C LEU A 142 3.03 -16.66 -20.53
N GLU A 143 2.13 -17.60 -20.84
CA GLU A 143 2.29 -19.01 -20.49
C GLU A 143 3.52 -19.62 -21.17
N ASN A 144 3.62 -19.48 -22.50
CA ASN A 144 4.75 -20.01 -23.28
C ASN A 144 6.08 -19.42 -22.81
N PHE A 145 6.11 -18.12 -22.54
CA PHE A 145 7.28 -17.46 -21.96
C PHE A 145 7.65 -18.07 -20.60
N SER A 146 6.69 -18.24 -19.69
CA SER A 146 6.92 -18.79 -18.35
C SER A 146 7.37 -20.25 -18.40
N VAL A 147 6.82 -21.05 -19.33
CA VAL A 147 7.24 -22.43 -19.58
C VAL A 147 8.70 -22.48 -20.06
N SER A 148 9.03 -21.69 -21.08
CA SER A 148 10.41 -21.65 -21.59
C SER A 148 11.41 -21.14 -20.54
N TYR A 149 10.98 -20.19 -19.71
CA TYR A 149 11.81 -19.62 -18.67
C TYR A 149 12.09 -20.64 -17.55
N ILE A 150 11.09 -21.36 -17.04
CA ILE A 150 11.32 -22.37 -16.00
C ILE A 150 12.09 -23.58 -16.54
N GLU A 151 11.88 -23.95 -17.81
CA GLU A 151 12.64 -24.99 -18.52
C GLU A 151 14.12 -24.64 -18.54
N ALA A 152 14.49 -23.42 -18.96
CA ALA A 152 15.86 -22.96 -18.99
C ALA A 152 16.51 -22.97 -17.60
N ILE A 153 15.78 -22.53 -16.56
CA ILE A 153 16.26 -22.52 -15.17
C ILE A 153 16.47 -23.94 -14.64
N ALA A 154 15.48 -24.82 -14.82
CA ALA A 154 15.56 -26.20 -14.37
C ALA A 154 16.68 -26.97 -15.06
N GLY A 155 16.85 -26.78 -16.38
CA GLY A 155 17.95 -27.36 -17.15
C GLY A 155 19.31 -26.85 -16.65
N LYS A 156 19.48 -25.55 -16.41
CA LYS A 156 20.72 -24.95 -15.88
C LYS A 156 21.11 -25.55 -14.52
N ARG A 157 20.12 -25.85 -13.68
CA ARG A 157 20.30 -26.40 -12.32
C ARG A 157 20.22 -27.94 -12.26
N GLN A 158 20.10 -28.61 -13.41
CA GLN A 158 20.00 -30.06 -13.52
C GLN A 158 18.82 -30.66 -12.71
N ARG A 159 17.72 -29.91 -12.65
CA ARG A 159 16.48 -30.35 -12.01
C ARG A 159 15.49 -30.91 -13.02
N ASN A 160 14.40 -31.50 -12.51
CA ASN A 160 13.38 -32.13 -13.34
C ASN A 160 12.65 -31.09 -14.20
N VAL A 161 13.01 -31.01 -15.46
CA VAL A 161 12.46 -30.07 -16.44
C VAL A 161 10.99 -30.35 -16.72
N GLU A 162 10.60 -31.64 -16.87
CA GLU A 162 9.22 -32.01 -17.21
C GLU A 162 8.26 -31.62 -16.08
N TRP A 163 8.64 -31.91 -14.84
CA TRP A 163 7.83 -31.46 -13.71
C TRP A 163 7.77 -29.93 -13.63
N ALA A 164 8.87 -29.23 -13.83
CA ALA A 164 8.91 -27.79 -13.80
C ALA A 164 7.96 -27.17 -14.85
N LYS A 165 7.88 -27.75 -16.05
CA LYS A 165 6.93 -27.37 -17.11
C LYS A 165 5.48 -27.63 -16.69
N SER A 166 5.19 -28.78 -16.06
CA SER A 166 3.83 -29.11 -15.58
C SER A 166 3.38 -28.16 -14.45
N ALA A 167 4.32 -27.71 -13.57
CA ALA A 167 4.01 -26.71 -12.56
C ALA A 167 3.50 -25.38 -13.15
N VAL A 168 3.97 -25.02 -14.36
CA VAL A 168 3.51 -23.83 -15.09
C VAL A 168 2.24 -24.11 -15.91
N LYS A 169 2.23 -25.18 -16.71
CA LYS A 169 1.12 -25.48 -17.64
C LYS A 169 -0.15 -25.96 -16.92
N GLU A 170 0.03 -26.85 -15.95
CA GLU A 170 -1.05 -27.62 -15.31
C GLU A 170 -1.25 -27.18 -13.85
N SER A 171 -0.50 -26.17 -13.39
CA SER A 171 -0.49 -25.75 -11.98
C SER A 171 -0.13 -26.91 -11.02
N ALA A 172 0.69 -27.87 -11.46
CA ALA A 172 1.08 -28.98 -10.63
C ALA A 172 1.76 -28.52 -9.33
N SER A 173 1.41 -29.15 -8.21
CA SER A 173 1.97 -28.88 -6.90
C SER A 173 2.25 -30.21 -6.19
N ILE A 174 3.39 -30.27 -5.46
CA ILE A 174 3.85 -31.49 -4.80
C ILE A 174 4.40 -31.20 -3.41
N SER A 175 4.42 -32.24 -2.55
CA SER A 175 5.06 -32.17 -1.24
C SER A 175 6.59 -32.21 -1.32
N ALA A 176 7.26 -31.89 -0.22
CA ALA A 176 8.71 -31.95 -0.09
C ALA A 176 9.26 -33.33 -0.44
N GLU A 177 8.63 -34.41 0.02
CA GLU A 177 9.06 -35.78 -0.21
C GLU A 177 9.00 -36.12 -1.70
N LYS A 178 7.89 -35.76 -2.36
CA LYS A 178 7.73 -36.00 -3.80
C LYS A 178 8.66 -35.11 -4.63
N ALA A 179 8.94 -33.89 -4.16
CA ALA A 179 9.89 -32.98 -4.81
C ALA A 179 11.33 -33.52 -4.76
N LEU A 180 11.71 -34.18 -3.69
CA LEU A 180 13.02 -34.85 -3.58
C LEU A 180 13.07 -36.08 -4.49
N GLU A 181 12.03 -36.95 -4.46
CA GLU A 181 11.95 -38.14 -5.31
C GLU A 181 12.05 -37.78 -6.80
N LEU A 182 11.34 -36.73 -7.21
CA LEU A 182 11.34 -36.26 -8.61
C LEU A 182 12.56 -35.40 -8.97
N LYS A 183 13.52 -35.21 -8.07
CA LYS A 183 14.70 -34.35 -8.28
C LYS A 183 14.35 -32.89 -8.63
N VAL A 184 13.29 -32.37 -8.05
CA VAL A 184 12.92 -30.96 -8.12
C VAL A 184 13.71 -30.15 -7.10
N ILE A 185 13.99 -30.77 -5.94
CA ILE A 185 14.85 -30.23 -4.88
C ILE A 185 16.01 -31.19 -4.61
N ASP A 186 16.99 -30.69 -3.87
CA ASP A 186 18.25 -31.40 -3.60
C ASP A 186 18.23 -32.17 -2.26
N LEU A 187 17.49 -31.66 -1.27
CA LEU A 187 17.44 -32.27 0.07
C LEU A 187 16.22 -31.80 0.86
N ILE A 188 15.88 -32.58 1.89
CA ILE A 188 14.92 -32.22 2.94
C ILE A 188 15.70 -31.98 4.22
N ALA A 189 15.39 -30.89 4.94
CA ALA A 189 15.96 -30.57 6.23
C ALA A 189 14.84 -30.22 7.24
N ILE A 190 14.99 -30.69 8.48
CA ILE A 190 13.97 -30.49 9.52
C ILE A 190 14.04 -29.07 10.07
N ASP A 191 15.25 -28.56 10.24
CA ASP A 191 15.53 -27.23 10.77
C ASP A 191 16.84 -26.65 10.18
N MET A 192 17.23 -25.47 10.64
CA MET A 192 18.46 -24.82 10.16
C MET A 192 19.73 -25.58 10.52
N PRO A 193 19.91 -26.12 11.74
CA PRO A 193 21.06 -26.95 12.06
C PRO A 193 21.18 -28.18 11.17
N ASP A 194 20.09 -28.92 10.91
CA ASP A 194 20.05 -30.08 10.01
C ASP A 194 20.39 -29.67 8.57
N LEU A 195 19.86 -28.52 8.11
CA LEU A 195 20.18 -27.97 6.80
C LEU A 195 21.69 -27.74 6.67
N LEU A 196 22.32 -27.08 7.64
CA LEU A 196 23.75 -26.77 7.61
C LEU A 196 24.62 -28.04 7.63
N GLN A 197 24.21 -29.08 8.37
CA GLN A 197 24.90 -30.37 8.36
C GLN A 197 24.81 -31.03 6.99
N LYS A 198 23.64 -31.03 6.33
CA LYS A 198 23.43 -31.63 5.03
C LYS A 198 24.06 -30.86 3.87
N LEU A 199 24.31 -29.58 4.05
CA LEU A 199 25.01 -28.72 3.11
C LEU A 199 26.55 -28.91 3.21
N ASN A 200 27.07 -29.34 4.39
CA ASN A 200 28.50 -29.41 4.63
C ASN A 200 29.19 -30.45 3.72
N GLY A 201 30.26 -30.05 3.05
CA GLY A 201 30.95 -30.86 2.08
C GLY A 201 30.29 -30.98 0.71
N ARG A 202 29.06 -30.45 0.51
CA ARG A 202 28.41 -30.48 -0.79
C ARG A 202 29.11 -29.58 -1.77
N LEU A 203 29.42 -30.13 -2.94
CA LEU A 203 30.04 -29.36 -4.03
C LEU A 203 29.03 -28.47 -4.71
N VAL A 204 29.27 -27.17 -4.68
CA VAL A 204 28.49 -26.14 -5.40
C VAL A 204 29.46 -25.31 -6.22
N ASP A 205 29.24 -25.22 -7.53
CA ASP A 205 30.11 -24.55 -8.50
C ASP A 205 31.58 -24.95 -8.33
N GLY A 206 31.82 -26.26 -8.09
CA GLY A 206 33.14 -26.86 -7.95
C GLY A 206 33.84 -26.65 -6.61
N LYS A 207 33.19 -26.01 -5.63
CA LYS A 207 33.72 -25.76 -4.29
C LYS A 207 32.88 -26.47 -3.22
N PRO A 208 33.54 -27.15 -2.24
CA PRO A 208 32.81 -27.74 -1.12
C PRO A 208 32.34 -26.65 -0.14
N LEU A 209 31.11 -26.69 0.25
CA LEU A 209 30.57 -25.81 1.29
C LEU A 209 31.08 -26.25 2.67
N LYS A 210 31.44 -25.30 3.52
CA LYS A 210 31.86 -25.51 4.91
C LYS A 210 30.80 -24.87 5.84
N THR A 211 29.75 -25.62 6.12
CA THR A 211 28.61 -25.09 6.86
C THR A 211 28.38 -25.73 8.21
N ALA A 212 29.05 -26.85 8.50
CA ALA A 212 28.96 -27.47 9.83
C ALA A 212 29.59 -26.58 10.89
N GLY A 213 28.83 -26.17 11.90
CA GLY A 213 29.30 -25.27 12.96
C GLY A 213 29.55 -23.83 12.52
N ALA A 214 29.14 -23.44 11.31
CA ALA A 214 29.26 -22.08 10.83
C ALA A 214 28.33 -21.12 11.61
N GLU A 215 28.82 -19.91 11.84
CA GLU A 215 28.02 -18.83 12.42
C GLU A 215 26.92 -18.38 11.44
N VAL A 216 25.66 -18.41 11.87
CA VAL A 216 24.55 -17.94 11.03
C VAL A 216 24.30 -16.46 11.30
N ALA A 217 24.65 -15.62 10.35
CA ALA A 217 24.43 -14.17 10.42
C ALA A 217 23.13 -13.79 9.68
N GLU A 218 22.14 -13.31 10.41
CA GLU A 218 20.89 -12.86 9.81
C GLU A 218 21.03 -11.44 9.24
N ILE A 219 20.91 -11.29 7.93
CA ILE A 219 20.82 -10.01 7.23
C ILE A 219 19.34 -9.58 7.26
N LYS A 220 19.05 -8.48 7.94
CA LYS A 220 17.68 -7.96 8.04
C LYS A 220 17.34 -7.00 6.90
N MET A 221 16.05 -6.89 6.57
CA MET A 221 15.57 -5.84 5.68
C MET A 221 15.94 -4.46 6.23
N SER A 222 16.42 -3.58 5.36
CA SER A 222 16.63 -2.17 5.67
C SER A 222 15.29 -1.49 6.03
N PRO A 223 15.31 -0.35 6.74
CA PRO A 223 14.08 0.39 7.04
C PRO A 223 13.29 0.78 5.78
N SER A 224 13.98 1.18 4.71
CA SER A 224 13.36 1.51 3.43
C SER A 224 12.69 0.30 2.77
N GLU A 225 13.36 -0.86 2.72
CA GLU A 225 12.79 -2.09 2.19
C GLU A 225 11.55 -2.54 2.99
N ARG A 226 11.59 -2.43 4.33
CA ARG A 226 10.44 -2.76 5.19
C ARG A 226 9.24 -1.85 4.95
N VAL A 227 9.48 -0.55 4.81
CA VAL A 227 8.41 0.42 4.50
C VAL A 227 7.82 0.09 3.13
N PHE A 228 8.69 -0.14 2.13
CA PHE A 228 8.25 -0.45 0.77
C PHE A 228 7.48 -1.77 0.69
N GLN A 229 7.91 -2.82 1.42
CA GLN A 229 7.20 -4.10 1.52
C GLN A 229 5.81 -3.96 2.15
N LYS A 230 5.66 -3.04 3.13
CA LYS A 230 4.35 -2.75 3.74
C LYS A 230 3.46 -1.91 2.82
N LEU A 231 4.05 -0.94 2.12
CA LEU A 231 3.31 -0.07 1.19
C LEU A 231 2.71 -0.87 0.02
N TRP A 232 3.39 -1.94 -0.39
CA TRP A 232 2.98 -2.76 -1.54
C TRP A 232 1.81 -3.71 -1.26
N ARG A 233 0.92 -3.36 -0.34
CA ARG A 233 -0.28 -4.11 0.00
C ARG A 233 -1.53 -3.46 -0.60
N PRO A 234 -2.49 -4.26 -1.10
CA PRO A 234 -3.77 -3.75 -1.60
C PRO A 234 -4.50 -2.86 -0.59
N GLU A 235 -4.45 -3.23 0.70
CA GLU A 235 -5.08 -2.48 1.79
C GLU A 235 -4.47 -1.08 1.94
N VAL A 236 -3.15 -0.96 1.78
CA VAL A 236 -2.47 0.34 1.90
C VAL A 236 -2.84 1.25 0.72
N MET A 237 -2.87 0.71 -0.51
CA MET A 237 -3.33 1.47 -1.66
C MET A 237 -4.79 1.94 -1.47
N PHE A 238 -5.67 1.07 -0.98
CA PHE A 238 -7.06 1.39 -0.73
C PHE A 238 -7.21 2.52 0.31
N VAL A 239 -6.46 2.44 1.43
CA VAL A 239 -6.46 3.50 2.46
C VAL A 239 -5.88 4.80 1.91
N LEU A 240 -4.79 4.77 1.14
CA LEU A 240 -4.22 5.96 0.49
C LEU A 240 -5.22 6.60 -0.47
N MET A 241 -5.96 5.80 -1.24
CA MET A 241 -7.02 6.30 -2.11
C MET A 241 -8.12 7.02 -1.31
N LEU A 242 -8.53 6.49 -0.16
CA LEU A 242 -9.51 7.14 0.71
C LEU A 242 -8.97 8.44 1.30
N ILE A 243 -7.71 8.45 1.76
CA ILE A 243 -7.06 9.68 2.26
C ILE A 243 -6.98 10.73 1.16
N ALA A 244 -6.65 10.33 -0.07
CA ALA A 244 -6.63 11.23 -1.23
C ALA A 244 -8.02 11.84 -1.48
N ILE A 245 -9.06 11.02 -1.52
CA ILE A 245 -10.44 11.46 -1.75
C ILE A 245 -10.88 12.43 -0.66
N TYR A 246 -10.75 12.04 0.62
CA TYR A 246 -11.21 12.89 1.74
C TYR A 246 -10.39 14.16 1.90
N GLY A 247 -9.06 14.07 1.67
CA GLY A 247 -8.18 15.23 1.75
C GLY A 247 -8.51 16.28 0.68
N ILE A 248 -8.72 15.85 -0.57
CA ILE A 248 -9.08 16.74 -1.68
C ILE A 248 -10.49 17.33 -1.46
N ILE A 249 -11.48 16.50 -1.09
CA ILE A 249 -12.83 16.99 -0.82
C ILE A 249 -12.83 17.96 0.38
N GLY A 250 -12.07 17.64 1.43
CA GLY A 250 -11.94 18.50 2.60
C GLY A 250 -11.40 19.89 2.26
N GLU A 251 -10.37 19.97 1.41
CA GLU A 251 -9.83 21.26 0.91
C GLU A 251 -10.86 22.02 0.07
N LEU A 252 -11.55 21.33 -0.83
CA LEU A 252 -12.56 21.97 -1.70
C LEU A 252 -13.77 22.47 -0.91
N THR A 253 -14.12 21.83 0.20
CA THR A 253 -15.26 22.23 1.04
C THR A 253 -14.90 23.27 2.11
N THR A 254 -13.62 23.40 2.46
CA THR A 254 -13.14 24.35 3.45
C THR A 254 -11.89 25.09 2.90
N PRO A 255 -12.09 26.04 1.99
CA PRO A 255 -10.97 26.77 1.38
C PRO A 255 -10.10 27.44 2.43
N GLY A 256 -8.76 27.20 2.35
CA GLY A 256 -7.78 27.70 3.30
C GLY A 256 -7.31 26.71 4.37
N ALA A 257 -7.87 25.52 4.41
CA ALA A 257 -7.42 24.44 5.28
C ALA A 257 -6.26 23.62 4.65
N ILE A 258 -5.25 24.26 4.10
CA ILE A 258 -4.17 23.72 3.24
C ILE A 258 -3.69 22.30 3.59
N LEU A 259 -3.70 21.92 4.86
CA LEU A 259 -3.19 20.63 5.33
C LEU A 259 -3.92 19.41 4.74
N PRO A 260 -5.27 19.34 4.71
CA PRO A 260 -5.98 18.19 4.13
C PRO A 260 -5.69 18.01 2.64
N GLY A 261 -5.64 19.12 1.88
CA GLY A 261 -5.32 19.08 0.44
C GLY A 261 -3.93 18.58 0.15
N VAL A 262 -2.92 19.04 0.89
CA VAL A 262 -1.53 18.59 0.72
C VAL A 262 -1.41 17.10 1.05
N VAL A 263 -1.98 16.64 2.17
CA VAL A 263 -1.98 15.22 2.55
C VAL A 263 -2.72 14.39 1.50
N GLY A 264 -3.87 14.87 1.01
CA GLY A 264 -4.64 14.23 -0.05
C GLY A 264 -3.86 14.10 -1.36
N ALA A 265 -3.15 15.16 -1.77
CA ALA A 265 -2.33 15.15 -2.97
C ALA A 265 -1.15 14.15 -2.88
N ILE A 266 -0.44 14.13 -1.76
CA ILE A 266 0.62 13.15 -1.52
C ILE A 266 0.06 11.71 -1.56
N ALA A 267 -1.05 11.48 -0.87
CA ALA A 267 -1.70 10.17 -0.87
C ALA A 267 -2.16 9.74 -2.26
N LEU A 268 -2.65 10.69 -3.09
CA LEU A 268 -3.03 10.43 -4.48
C LEU A 268 -1.83 9.97 -5.33
N VAL A 269 -0.70 10.68 -5.25
CA VAL A 269 0.52 10.32 -5.98
C VAL A 269 0.99 8.91 -5.59
N LEU A 270 1.00 8.61 -4.29
CA LEU A 270 1.36 7.29 -3.79
C LEU A 270 0.36 6.20 -4.23
N ALA A 271 -0.95 6.48 -4.17
CA ALA A 271 -1.99 5.56 -4.64
C ALA A 271 -1.87 5.26 -6.13
N LEU A 272 -1.61 6.28 -6.98
CA LEU A 272 -1.39 6.12 -8.42
C LEU A 272 -0.11 5.31 -8.69
N TYR A 273 0.96 5.55 -7.95
CA TYR A 273 2.19 4.75 -8.04
C TYR A 273 1.92 3.27 -7.73
N LEU A 274 1.16 2.98 -6.67
CA LEU A 274 0.79 1.61 -6.31
C LEU A 274 -0.18 1.00 -7.32
N ALA A 275 -1.10 1.79 -7.90
CA ALA A 275 -2.02 1.34 -8.94
C ALA A 275 -1.31 0.90 -10.22
N ALA A 276 -0.13 1.47 -10.52
CA ALA A 276 0.70 1.04 -11.64
C ALA A 276 1.35 -0.34 -11.43
N ILE A 277 1.45 -0.79 -10.17
CA ILE A 277 2.11 -2.06 -9.79
C ILE A 277 1.06 -3.14 -9.46
N LEU A 278 -0.03 -2.75 -8.79
CA LEU A 278 -1.08 -3.66 -8.33
C LEU A 278 -2.14 -3.89 -9.42
N PRO A 279 -2.77 -5.08 -9.46
CA PRO A 279 -3.80 -5.40 -10.44
C PRO A 279 -5.13 -4.72 -10.11
N VAL A 280 -5.24 -3.42 -10.41
CA VAL A 280 -6.44 -2.63 -10.16
C VAL A 280 -7.49 -2.89 -11.23
N ASN A 281 -8.72 -3.18 -10.80
CA ASN A 281 -9.87 -3.34 -11.69
C ASN A 281 -10.57 -2.00 -11.89
N VAL A 282 -10.62 -1.55 -13.15
CA VAL A 282 -11.26 -0.28 -13.53
C VAL A 282 -12.74 -0.25 -13.19
N THR A 283 -13.46 -1.37 -13.33
CA THR A 283 -14.89 -1.44 -12.95
C THR A 283 -15.09 -1.13 -11.47
N GLY A 284 -14.22 -1.67 -10.60
CA GLY A 284 -14.23 -1.36 -9.17
C GLY A 284 -14.00 0.13 -8.91
N LEU A 285 -13.03 0.73 -9.63
CA LEU A 285 -12.73 2.16 -9.51
C LEU A 285 -13.90 3.03 -9.97
N VAL A 286 -14.53 2.70 -11.09
CA VAL A 286 -15.72 3.40 -11.61
C VAL A 286 -16.90 3.32 -10.65
N LEU A 287 -17.13 2.16 -10.02
CA LEU A 287 -18.18 2.00 -9.02
C LEU A 287 -17.90 2.83 -7.76
N ILE A 288 -16.65 2.94 -7.33
CA ILE A 288 -16.29 3.83 -6.21
C ILE A 288 -16.50 5.30 -6.60
N ALA A 289 -16.10 5.70 -7.80
CA ALA A 289 -16.34 7.05 -8.30
C ALA A 289 -17.86 7.36 -8.41
N LEU A 290 -18.65 6.40 -8.88
CA LEU A 290 -20.11 6.51 -8.91
C LEU A 290 -20.69 6.68 -7.48
N ALA A 291 -20.18 5.91 -6.52
CA ALA A 291 -20.60 6.04 -5.12
C ALA A 291 -20.36 7.44 -4.57
N LEU A 292 -19.18 8.01 -4.83
CA LEU A 292 -18.85 9.38 -4.42
C LEU A 292 -19.77 10.40 -5.07
N MET A 293 -20.06 10.25 -6.36
CA MET A 293 -21.03 11.11 -7.04
C MET A 293 -22.42 11.00 -6.41
N LEU A 294 -22.90 9.80 -6.12
CA LEU A 294 -24.22 9.61 -5.48
C LEU A 294 -24.26 10.26 -4.09
N PHE A 295 -23.20 10.14 -3.28
CA PHE A 295 -23.12 10.83 -1.99
C PHE A 295 -23.16 12.35 -2.15
N VAL A 296 -22.43 12.91 -3.11
CA VAL A 296 -22.45 14.36 -3.38
C VAL A 296 -23.82 14.80 -3.85
N PHE A 297 -24.45 14.09 -4.79
CA PHE A 297 -25.78 14.45 -5.28
C PHE A 297 -26.87 14.39 -4.20
N ASP A 298 -26.79 13.43 -3.26
CA ASP A 298 -27.76 13.32 -2.16
C ASP A 298 -27.78 14.57 -1.26
N ILE A 299 -26.65 15.29 -1.16
CA ILE A 299 -26.54 16.52 -0.37
C ILE A 299 -27.30 17.68 -1.03
N TYR A 300 -27.31 17.74 -2.35
CA TYR A 300 -27.96 18.82 -3.12
C TYR A 300 -29.39 18.52 -3.50
N ALA A 301 -29.77 17.24 -3.61
CA ALA A 301 -31.11 16.80 -3.99
C ALA A 301 -31.91 16.35 -2.76
N PRO A 302 -33.24 16.64 -2.68
CA PRO A 302 -34.07 16.23 -1.56
C PRO A 302 -34.47 14.75 -1.66
N THR A 303 -33.50 13.84 -1.76
CA THR A 303 -33.74 12.41 -2.01
C THR A 303 -33.94 11.58 -0.74
N HIS A 304 -33.92 12.22 0.43
CA HIS A 304 -34.14 11.59 1.74
C HIS A 304 -33.20 10.38 2.01
N GLY A 305 -31.99 10.40 1.44
CA GLY A 305 -30.97 9.36 1.65
C GLY A 305 -31.04 8.18 0.67
N VAL A 306 -31.91 8.21 -0.34
CA VAL A 306 -31.99 7.15 -1.36
C VAL A 306 -30.68 7.07 -2.15
N LEU A 307 -30.10 8.22 -2.55
CA LEU A 307 -28.83 8.26 -3.25
C LEU A 307 -27.65 7.85 -2.33
N THR A 308 -27.71 8.21 -1.05
CA THR A 308 -26.74 7.73 -0.05
C THR A 308 -26.76 6.20 0.04
N MET A 309 -27.92 5.56 0.07
CA MET A 309 -28.03 4.10 0.10
C MET A 309 -27.46 3.48 -1.17
N GLY A 310 -27.78 4.02 -2.36
CA GLY A 310 -27.17 3.62 -3.62
C GLY A 310 -25.65 3.78 -3.62
N GLY A 311 -25.15 4.87 -3.06
CA GLY A 311 -23.73 5.15 -2.88
C GLY A 311 -23.04 4.11 -1.98
N VAL A 312 -23.65 3.73 -0.86
CA VAL A 312 -23.11 2.67 0.04
C VAL A 312 -23.00 1.34 -0.69
N ILE A 313 -24.03 0.95 -1.42
CA ILE A 313 -24.04 -0.30 -2.19
C ILE A 313 -22.95 -0.25 -3.29
N SER A 314 -22.89 0.84 -4.04
CA SER A 314 -21.92 1.02 -5.12
C SER A 314 -20.48 1.04 -4.58
N PHE A 315 -20.24 1.70 -3.44
CA PHE A 315 -18.93 1.74 -2.79
C PHE A 315 -18.50 0.35 -2.30
N LEU A 316 -19.43 -0.39 -1.67
CA LEU A 316 -19.17 -1.75 -1.19
C LEU A 316 -18.80 -2.67 -2.34
N ILE A 317 -19.61 -2.71 -3.41
CA ILE A 317 -19.36 -3.54 -4.59
C ILE A 317 -18.08 -3.10 -5.29
N GLY A 318 -17.87 -1.80 -5.47
CA GLY A 318 -16.67 -1.24 -6.07
C GLY A 318 -15.40 -1.61 -5.31
N SER A 319 -15.41 -1.52 -3.98
CA SER A 319 -14.29 -1.94 -3.12
C SER A 319 -14.03 -3.44 -3.20
N LEU A 320 -15.07 -4.26 -3.27
CA LEU A 320 -14.95 -5.69 -3.47
C LEU A 320 -14.39 -6.06 -4.84
N MET A 321 -14.63 -5.25 -5.85
CA MET A 321 -14.16 -5.46 -7.22
C MET A 321 -12.84 -4.72 -7.54
N LEU A 322 -12.35 -3.88 -6.62
CA LEU A 322 -11.20 -3.01 -6.87
C LEU A 322 -9.92 -3.76 -7.26
N PHE A 323 -9.75 -4.98 -6.73
CA PHE A 323 -8.64 -5.85 -7.07
C PHE A 323 -9.13 -7.17 -7.66
N ASN A 324 -8.32 -7.76 -8.53
CA ASN A 324 -8.64 -9.03 -9.16
C ASN A 324 -8.76 -10.14 -8.11
N ARG A 325 -9.95 -10.75 -7.99
CA ARG A 325 -10.24 -11.83 -7.02
C ARG A 325 -9.61 -13.16 -7.39
N ALA A 326 -9.10 -13.32 -8.60
CA ALA A 326 -8.52 -14.57 -9.05
C ALA A 326 -7.25 -14.94 -8.28
N ASP A 327 -6.50 -13.94 -7.83
CA ASP A 327 -5.30 -14.13 -7.02
C ASP A 327 -5.58 -13.81 -5.53
N PRO A 328 -5.47 -14.79 -4.62
CA PRO A 328 -5.65 -14.58 -3.17
C PRO A 328 -4.74 -13.49 -2.59
N LEU A 329 -3.56 -13.26 -3.21
CA LEU A 329 -2.58 -12.26 -2.78
C LEU A 329 -3.08 -10.82 -2.85
N PHE A 330 -4.00 -10.55 -3.78
CA PHE A 330 -4.50 -9.20 -4.06
C PHE A 330 -5.94 -9.00 -3.59
N ARG A 331 -6.47 -9.90 -2.76
CA ARG A 331 -7.82 -9.74 -2.20
C ARG A 331 -7.82 -8.73 -1.08
N LEU A 332 -8.65 -7.70 -1.23
CA LEU A 332 -8.91 -6.76 -0.15
C LEU A 332 -9.81 -7.44 0.91
N SER A 333 -9.38 -7.42 2.15
CA SER A 333 -10.12 -8.02 3.26
C SER A 333 -11.39 -7.24 3.59
N LEU A 334 -12.49 -7.93 3.87
CA LEU A 334 -13.74 -7.33 4.34
C LEU A 334 -13.56 -6.51 5.62
N SER A 335 -12.54 -6.83 6.43
CA SER A 335 -12.18 -6.07 7.64
C SER A 335 -11.75 -4.63 7.33
N TYR A 336 -11.31 -4.33 6.11
CA TYR A 336 -11.01 -2.97 5.65
C TYR A 336 -12.18 -2.37 4.89
N ILE A 337 -12.88 -3.16 4.05
CA ILE A 337 -13.97 -2.68 3.21
C ILE A 337 -15.16 -2.19 4.05
N ILE A 338 -15.62 -2.98 5.02
CA ILE A 338 -16.81 -2.65 5.81
C ILE A 338 -16.62 -1.37 6.63
N PRO A 339 -15.55 -1.21 7.44
CA PRO A 339 -15.32 0.04 8.14
C PRO A 339 -15.15 1.23 7.20
N ALA A 340 -14.43 1.06 6.09
CA ALA A 340 -14.25 2.12 5.10
C ALA A 340 -15.59 2.58 4.52
N THR A 341 -16.48 1.66 4.15
CA THR A 341 -17.80 1.97 3.64
C THR A 341 -18.64 2.76 4.65
N LEU A 342 -18.64 2.34 5.92
CA LEU A 342 -19.37 3.02 6.98
C LEU A 342 -18.79 4.41 7.29
N ILE A 343 -17.45 4.52 7.33
CA ILE A 343 -16.76 5.81 7.54
C ILE A 343 -17.05 6.75 6.37
N THR A 344 -17.03 6.25 5.13
CA THR A 344 -17.34 7.04 3.93
C THR A 344 -18.76 7.56 3.99
N ALA A 345 -19.74 6.71 4.24
CA ALA A 345 -21.14 7.11 4.36
C ALA A 345 -21.33 8.15 5.48
N ALA A 346 -20.73 7.91 6.66
CA ALA A 346 -20.80 8.85 7.78
C ALA A 346 -20.14 10.19 7.44
N PHE A 347 -18.98 10.19 6.77
CA PHE A 347 -18.29 11.40 6.35
C PHE A 347 -19.18 12.27 5.45
N PHE A 348 -19.81 11.70 4.42
CA PHE A 348 -20.67 12.46 3.52
C PHE A 348 -21.95 12.95 4.21
N VAL A 349 -22.60 12.12 5.00
CA VAL A 349 -23.85 12.48 5.70
C VAL A 349 -23.60 13.55 6.77
N PHE A 350 -22.57 13.38 7.62
CA PHE A 350 -22.38 14.25 8.77
C PHE A 350 -21.44 15.40 8.51
N VAL A 351 -20.27 15.18 7.87
CA VAL A 351 -19.25 16.21 7.71
C VAL A 351 -19.62 17.14 6.56
N ILE A 352 -19.84 16.59 5.38
CA ILE A 352 -20.14 17.39 4.19
C ILE A 352 -21.56 17.97 4.29
N GLY A 353 -22.55 17.15 4.66
CA GLY A 353 -23.94 17.59 4.78
C GLY A 353 -24.12 18.71 5.80
N LYS A 354 -23.51 18.61 7.00
CA LYS A 354 -23.55 19.67 8.00
C LYS A 354 -22.68 20.87 7.62
N GLY A 355 -21.50 20.64 7.02
CA GLY A 355 -20.62 21.72 6.57
C GLY A 355 -21.28 22.62 5.55
N LEU A 356 -21.89 22.07 4.51
CA LEU A 356 -22.63 22.84 3.49
C LEU A 356 -23.88 23.52 4.06
N ARG A 357 -24.58 22.86 5.00
CA ARG A 357 -25.71 23.49 5.68
C ARG A 357 -25.27 24.67 6.52
N ALA A 358 -24.11 24.59 7.21
CA ALA A 358 -23.53 25.69 7.97
C ALA A 358 -23.17 26.89 7.09
N GLN A 359 -22.65 26.67 5.90
CA GLN A 359 -22.34 27.74 4.93
C GLN A 359 -23.59 28.45 4.38
N ARG A 360 -24.74 27.79 4.38
CA ARG A 360 -26.04 28.38 3.94
C ARG A 360 -26.79 29.08 5.05
N LEU A 361 -26.30 29.00 6.29
CA LEU A 361 -26.95 29.74 7.39
C LEU A 361 -26.76 31.24 7.20
N PRO A 362 -27.81 32.07 7.40
CA PRO A 362 -27.67 33.50 7.33
C PRO A 362 -26.65 33.99 8.34
N VAL A 363 -25.86 34.96 7.95
CA VAL A 363 -24.87 35.59 8.83
C VAL A 363 -25.60 36.15 10.04
N LYS A 364 -25.29 35.66 11.24
CA LYS A 364 -25.93 36.07 12.49
C LYS A 364 -25.19 37.20 13.21
N VAL A 365 -24.06 37.61 12.71
CA VAL A 365 -23.17 38.62 13.32
C VAL A 365 -22.70 39.61 12.25
N GLY A 366 -22.73 40.90 12.58
CA GLY A 366 -22.31 41.99 11.70
C GLY A 366 -23.41 42.95 11.34
N ALA A 367 -23.02 44.08 10.71
CA ALA A 367 -23.93 45.19 10.38
C ALA A 367 -25.13 44.78 9.53
N GLU A 368 -25.03 43.74 8.73
CA GLU A 368 -26.15 43.20 7.90
C GLU A 368 -27.30 42.61 8.73
N THR A 369 -27.03 42.18 9.97
CA THR A 369 -28.06 41.67 10.88
C THR A 369 -28.97 42.75 11.45
N LEU A 370 -28.58 44.02 11.28
CA LEU A 370 -29.38 45.15 11.68
C LEU A 370 -30.52 45.49 10.70
N ILE A 371 -30.39 45.04 9.44
CA ILE A 371 -31.40 45.27 8.40
C ILE A 371 -32.71 44.61 8.82
N GLY A 372 -33.82 45.37 8.72
CA GLY A 372 -35.16 44.92 9.09
C GLY A 372 -35.52 45.13 10.57
N LYS A 373 -34.54 45.45 11.44
CA LYS A 373 -34.83 45.77 12.86
C LYS A 373 -35.53 47.11 13.00
N THR A 374 -36.49 47.16 13.94
CA THR A 374 -37.15 48.40 14.34
C THR A 374 -36.39 49.04 15.52
N VAL A 375 -36.02 50.28 15.40
CA VAL A 375 -35.25 51.03 16.41
C VAL A 375 -35.92 52.38 16.68
N ALA A 376 -35.77 52.90 17.90
CA ALA A 376 -36.17 54.25 18.22
C ALA A 376 -35.05 55.22 17.90
N THR A 377 -35.36 56.37 17.34
CA THR A 377 -34.39 57.41 17.02
C THR A 377 -33.98 58.17 18.29
N LEU A 378 -32.63 58.38 18.45
CA LEU A 378 -32.13 59.17 19.59
C LEU A 378 -32.10 60.69 19.35
N THR A 379 -31.99 61.05 18.09
CA THR A 379 -32.03 62.45 17.61
C THR A 379 -33.00 62.53 16.43
N PRO A 380 -33.49 63.72 16.04
CA PRO A 380 -34.17 63.85 14.74
C PRO A 380 -33.21 63.34 13.63
N ILE A 381 -33.78 62.62 12.63
CA ILE A 381 -33.02 62.02 11.53
C ILE A 381 -33.61 62.51 10.21
N ASP A 382 -32.77 63.04 9.36
CA ASP A 382 -33.11 63.51 8.02
C ASP A 382 -31.99 63.07 7.00
N SER A 383 -31.90 63.75 5.88
CA SER A 383 -30.82 63.47 4.87
C SER A 383 -29.42 63.94 5.35
N HIS A 384 -29.34 64.81 6.38
CA HIS A 384 -28.07 65.29 6.95
C HIS A 384 -27.55 64.36 8.02
N GLY A 385 -28.39 63.49 8.58
CA GLY A 385 -27.98 62.48 9.55
C GLY A 385 -28.63 62.63 10.93
N GLY A 386 -28.43 61.63 11.74
CA GLY A 386 -28.80 61.55 13.16
C GLY A 386 -28.19 60.33 13.80
N ARG A 387 -28.67 59.96 14.99
CA ARG A 387 -28.10 58.79 15.72
C ARG A 387 -29.24 57.87 16.21
N ILE A 388 -28.94 56.59 16.17
CA ILE A 388 -29.74 55.55 16.79
C ILE A 388 -28.88 54.71 17.73
N PHE A 389 -29.52 53.96 18.62
CA PHE A 389 -28.89 52.94 19.45
C PHE A 389 -29.51 51.59 19.15
N VAL A 390 -28.68 50.62 18.75
CA VAL A 390 -29.09 49.29 18.42
C VAL A 390 -28.04 48.27 18.84
N GLU A 391 -28.45 47.19 19.46
CA GLU A 391 -27.60 46.07 19.93
C GLU A 391 -26.40 46.52 20.79
N GLY A 392 -26.54 47.57 21.60
CA GLY A 392 -25.50 48.05 22.50
C GLY A 392 -24.54 49.09 21.89
N GLU A 393 -24.76 49.48 20.63
CA GLU A 393 -23.88 50.39 19.89
C GLU A 393 -24.65 51.62 19.36
N TYR A 394 -23.93 52.76 19.27
CA TYR A 394 -24.41 53.97 18.61
C TYR A 394 -24.09 53.95 17.14
N TRP A 395 -25.11 54.07 16.28
CA TRP A 395 -24.97 54.10 14.83
C TRP A 395 -25.36 55.46 14.28
N ASN A 396 -24.64 55.97 13.29
CA ASN A 396 -25.10 57.09 12.49
C ASN A 396 -26.30 56.63 11.62
N ALA A 397 -27.25 57.48 11.46
CA ALA A 397 -28.46 57.13 10.71
C ALA A 397 -28.86 58.28 9.77
N VAL A 398 -29.34 57.94 8.58
CA VAL A 398 -29.88 58.84 7.58
C VAL A 398 -31.28 58.38 7.14
N SER A 399 -32.13 59.28 6.72
CA SER A 399 -33.46 58.94 6.20
C SER A 399 -33.84 59.88 5.06
N ASP A 400 -34.54 59.36 4.06
CA ASP A 400 -35.08 60.19 2.95
C ASP A 400 -36.28 61.06 3.39
N ALA A 401 -36.96 60.69 4.45
CA ALA A 401 -38.04 61.46 5.06
C ALA A 401 -37.66 61.81 6.49
N PRO A 402 -38.03 63.02 7.00
CA PRO A 402 -37.71 63.40 8.37
C PRO A 402 -38.40 62.46 9.39
N ILE A 403 -37.64 62.01 10.38
CA ILE A 403 -38.09 61.16 11.48
C ILE A 403 -37.79 61.87 12.79
N GLU A 404 -38.84 62.09 13.58
CA GLU A 404 -38.68 62.80 14.86
C GLU A 404 -37.99 61.93 15.92
N LYS A 405 -37.40 62.61 16.92
CA LYS A 405 -36.75 61.97 18.07
C LYS A 405 -37.75 61.06 18.80
N GLY A 406 -37.36 59.82 19.07
CA GLY A 406 -38.16 58.82 19.78
C GLY A 406 -39.10 58.04 18.87
N GLN A 407 -39.23 58.40 17.59
CA GLN A 407 -40.09 57.69 16.63
C GLN A 407 -39.45 56.35 16.24
N ALA A 408 -40.28 55.30 16.10
CA ALA A 408 -39.87 54.00 15.65
C ALA A 408 -39.65 53.97 14.14
N ALA A 409 -38.48 53.54 13.71
CA ALA A 409 -38.09 53.40 12.30
C ALA A 409 -37.45 52.06 12.06
N GLN A 410 -37.55 51.57 10.82
CA GLN A 410 -36.95 50.32 10.43
C GLN A 410 -35.65 50.56 9.67
N ILE A 411 -34.63 49.78 9.99
CA ILE A 411 -33.36 49.81 9.26
C ILE A 411 -33.53 49.18 7.92
N ALA A 412 -33.43 49.94 6.83
CA ALA A 412 -33.61 49.51 5.46
C ALA A 412 -32.31 49.01 4.80
N ALA A 413 -31.17 49.66 5.14
CA ALA A 413 -29.85 49.30 4.63
C ALA A 413 -28.76 49.73 5.57
N VAL A 414 -27.59 49.11 5.46
CA VAL A 414 -26.35 49.54 6.19
C VAL A 414 -25.29 49.83 5.15
N GLN A 415 -24.66 51.03 5.28
CA GLN A 415 -23.59 51.50 4.41
C GLN A 415 -22.41 51.94 5.27
N GLY A 416 -21.39 51.09 5.40
CA GLY A 416 -20.27 51.32 6.30
C GLY A 416 -20.71 51.45 7.77
N LEU A 417 -20.54 52.63 8.38
CA LEU A 417 -20.93 52.94 9.77
C LEU A 417 -22.24 53.72 9.87
N THR A 418 -23.00 53.83 8.77
CA THR A 418 -24.26 54.53 8.68
C THR A 418 -25.41 53.60 8.26
N VAL A 419 -26.52 53.67 8.97
CA VAL A 419 -27.72 52.93 8.63
C VAL A 419 -28.73 53.86 7.93
N LYS A 420 -29.39 53.33 6.92
CA LYS A 420 -30.51 54.04 6.29
C LYS A 420 -31.81 53.55 6.91
N LEU A 421 -32.60 54.50 7.40
CA LEU A 421 -33.88 54.27 8.05
C LEU A 421 -35.06 54.54 7.10
N LYS A 422 -36.14 53.78 7.29
CA LYS A 422 -37.44 53.99 6.68
C LYS A 422 -38.49 54.14 7.78
N SER A 423 -39.36 55.14 7.64
CA SER A 423 -40.48 55.35 8.60
C SER A 423 -41.40 54.12 8.58
N LYS A 424 -41.91 53.67 9.73
CA LYS A 424 -42.79 52.51 9.87
C LYS A 424 -44.24 52.78 9.39
N GLY A 425 -44.47 53.86 8.66
CA GLY A 425 -45.77 54.24 8.16
C GLY A 425 -45.95 54.30 6.63
N GLU A 426 -44.97 53.78 5.88
CA GLU A 426 -45.06 53.61 4.43
C GLU A 426 -44.95 52.10 4.05
#